data_1583018bcbfa582de30c715f1e7a3213
#
_entry.id   1583018bcbfa582de30c715f1e7a3213
#
_cell.length_a   1.000
_cell.length_b   1.000
_cell.length_c   1.000
_cell.angle_alpha   90.00
_cell.angle_beta   90.00
_cell.angle_gamma   90.00
#
_symmetry.space_group_name_H-M   'P 1'
#
loop_
_entity.id
_entity.type
_entity.pdbx_description
1 polymer ?
#
loop_
_entity_poly.entity_id
_entity_poly.type
_entity_poly.pdbx_seq_one_letter_code
_entity_poly.pdbx_strand_id
1 'polypeptide(L)'
;MKKVFVVLLSVLFPFLANAQTGLKKVYKEDVNPIEQIDQAIVKAKSEGKFVICQVGGNWCLWCLRFADFITNDTTISKVISENFEYIHVNYNPRKSQGTEKLEQGKTLMKRLNNAGRFGFPVLVVLDEEGNVIHIQDSGLLEEGEGYNQKKVLGFFKNWTPKAVKN
;
A
#
# COMPACT_ATOMS: atom_id res chain seq x y z
N MET A 1 56.49 -29.16 -37.18
CA MET A 1 55.25 -29.54 -36.52
C MET A 1 54.88 -28.41 -35.51
N LYS A 2 54.03 -27.47 -35.92
CA LYS A 2 53.61 -26.33 -35.07
C LYS A 2 52.34 -26.74 -34.28
N LYS A 3 52.47 -26.84 -32.96
CA LYS A 3 51.30 -27.08 -32.06
C LYS A 3 50.54 -25.79 -31.87
N VAL A 4 49.28 -25.72 -32.36
CA VAL A 4 48.36 -24.63 -32.13
C VAL A 4 47.67 -24.89 -30.80
N PHE A 5 47.93 -24.03 -29.81
CA PHE A 5 47.18 -24.01 -28.53
C PHE A 5 45.92 -23.17 -28.73
N VAL A 6 44.77 -23.85 -28.74
CA VAL A 6 43.48 -23.19 -28.71
C VAL A 6 43.14 -22.90 -27.25
N VAL A 7 43.20 -21.62 -26.86
CA VAL A 7 42.77 -21.16 -25.55
C VAL A 7 41.24 -20.93 -25.64
N LEU A 8 40.48 -21.83 -25.02
CA LEU A 8 39.01 -21.65 -24.82
C LEU A 8 38.82 -20.58 -23.75
N LEU A 9 38.46 -19.38 -24.19
CA LEU A 9 38.04 -18.30 -23.30
C LEU A 9 36.56 -18.54 -22.87
N SER A 10 36.38 -19.17 -21.72
CA SER A 10 35.05 -19.31 -21.11
C SER A 10 34.59 -17.97 -20.58
N VAL A 11 33.70 -17.31 -21.33
CA VAL A 11 33.01 -16.10 -20.90
C VAL A 11 31.99 -16.49 -19.81
N LEU A 12 32.36 -16.27 -18.55
CA LEU A 12 31.41 -16.30 -17.42
C LEU A 12 30.45 -15.11 -17.57
N PHE A 13 29.28 -15.35 -18.12
CA PHE A 13 28.18 -14.43 -18.02
C PHE A 13 27.70 -14.41 -16.55
N PRO A 14 27.79 -13.27 -15.83
CA PRO A 14 27.14 -13.17 -14.55
C PRO A 14 25.62 -13.22 -14.80
N PHE A 15 24.98 -14.31 -14.37
CA PHE A 15 23.53 -14.32 -14.17
C PHE A 15 23.23 -13.23 -13.15
N LEU A 16 22.80 -12.05 -13.64
CA LEU A 16 22.08 -11.08 -12.83
C LEU A 16 20.75 -11.75 -12.44
N ALA A 17 20.79 -12.50 -11.34
CA ALA A 17 19.58 -12.91 -10.67
C ALA A 17 18.82 -11.62 -10.34
N ASN A 18 17.76 -11.33 -11.09
CA ASN A 18 16.73 -10.43 -10.64
C ASN A 18 16.23 -11.01 -9.32
N ALA A 19 16.72 -10.48 -8.21
CA ALA A 19 16.11 -10.67 -6.91
C ALA A 19 14.72 -10.04 -7.01
N GLN A 20 13.75 -10.80 -7.50
CA GLN A 20 12.35 -10.50 -7.31
C GLN A 20 12.18 -10.36 -5.80
N THR A 21 11.94 -9.15 -5.35
CA THR A 21 11.57 -8.91 -3.96
C THR A 21 10.41 -9.85 -3.69
N GLY A 22 10.56 -10.81 -2.76
CA GLY A 22 9.53 -11.83 -2.46
C GLY A 22 8.24 -11.24 -1.85
N LEU A 23 8.01 -9.95 -2.05
CA LEU A 23 6.87 -9.20 -1.56
C LEU A 23 5.59 -9.59 -2.31
N LYS A 24 4.56 -9.90 -1.54
CA LYS A 24 3.26 -10.30 -2.07
C LYS A 24 2.53 -9.12 -2.71
N LYS A 25 1.97 -9.33 -3.91
CA LYS A 25 1.02 -8.41 -4.53
C LYS A 25 -0.29 -8.43 -3.74
N VAL A 26 -0.71 -7.26 -3.24
CA VAL A 26 -1.89 -7.13 -2.36
C VAL A 26 -3.00 -6.27 -2.95
N TYR A 27 -2.69 -5.49 -4.00
CA TYR A 27 -3.66 -4.62 -4.66
C TYR A 27 -4.42 -5.38 -5.74
N LYS A 28 -5.77 -5.34 -5.68
CA LYS A 28 -6.66 -5.89 -6.72
C LYS A 28 -6.83 -4.85 -7.82
N GLU A 29 -6.28 -5.12 -9.01
CA GLU A 29 -6.19 -4.14 -10.11
C GLU A 29 -7.48 -4.06 -10.96
N ASP A 30 -8.32 -5.07 -10.86
CA ASP A 30 -9.60 -5.25 -11.57
C ASP A 30 -10.82 -4.76 -10.78
N VAL A 31 -10.64 -4.40 -9.51
CA VAL A 31 -11.72 -3.92 -8.65
C VAL A 31 -11.89 -2.41 -8.81
N ASN A 32 -13.16 -1.94 -8.83
CA ASN A 32 -13.47 -0.52 -8.77
C ASN A 32 -13.12 0.04 -7.37
N PRO A 33 -12.18 0.98 -7.27
CA PRO A 33 -11.72 1.47 -5.97
C PRO A 33 -12.80 2.22 -5.18
N ILE A 34 -13.77 2.86 -5.83
CA ILE A 34 -14.87 3.57 -5.15
C ILE A 34 -15.82 2.56 -4.52
N GLU A 35 -16.24 1.54 -5.26
CA GLU A 35 -17.09 0.47 -4.75
C GLU A 35 -16.40 -0.30 -3.60
N GLN A 36 -15.09 -0.54 -3.72
CA GLN A 36 -14.31 -1.16 -2.65
C GLN A 36 -14.36 -0.36 -1.36
N ILE A 37 -14.21 0.97 -1.45
CA ILE A 37 -14.28 1.88 -0.30
C ILE A 37 -15.70 1.86 0.30
N ASP A 38 -16.73 1.95 -0.53
CA ASP A 38 -18.13 1.98 -0.05
C ASP A 38 -18.51 0.67 0.67
N GLN A 39 -18.08 -0.49 0.14
CA GLN A 39 -18.25 -1.79 0.81
C GLN A 39 -17.49 -1.87 2.14
N ALA A 40 -16.27 -1.32 2.19
CA ALA A 40 -15.48 -1.28 3.43
C ALA A 40 -16.14 -0.40 4.50
N ILE A 41 -16.73 0.74 4.12
CA ILE A 41 -17.48 1.62 5.04
C ILE A 41 -18.69 0.89 5.64
N VAL A 42 -19.49 0.22 4.80
CA VAL A 42 -20.66 -0.55 5.27
C VAL A 42 -20.24 -1.62 6.29
N LYS A 43 -19.16 -2.35 5.99
CA LYS A 43 -18.62 -3.38 6.88
C LYS A 43 -18.08 -2.78 8.17
N ALA A 44 -17.23 -1.76 8.08
CA ALA A 44 -16.63 -1.09 9.23
C ALA A 44 -17.72 -0.54 10.19
N LYS A 45 -18.76 0.09 9.65
CA LYS A 45 -19.90 0.61 10.41
C LYS A 45 -20.61 -0.49 11.19
N SER A 46 -20.85 -1.66 10.58
CA SER A 46 -21.50 -2.79 11.24
C SER A 46 -20.66 -3.40 12.38
N GLU A 47 -19.34 -3.21 12.33
CA GLU A 47 -18.40 -3.73 13.32
C GLU A 47 -17.90 -2.66 14.32
N GLY A 48 -18.39 -1.42 14.22
CA GLY A 48 -17.94 -0.31 15.08
C GLY A 48 -16.48 0.11 14.82
N LYS A 49 -15.99 -0.12 13.60
CA LYS A 49 -14.62 0.18 13.16
C LYS A 49 -14.58 1.42 12.27
N PHE A 50 -13.38 1.93 12.03
CA PHE A 50 -13.08 2.88 10.97
C PHE A 50 -12.49 2.16 9.74
N VAL A 51 -12.38 2.87 8.62
CA VAL A 51 -11.72 2.34 7.42
C VAL A 51 -10.33 2.96 7.26
N ILE A 52 -9.34 2.14 6.90
CA ILE A 52 -8.06 2.64 6.42
C ILE A 52 -7.86 2.19 4.98
N CYS A 53 -7.72 3.19 4.09
CA CYS A 53 -7.34 2.98 2.71
C CYS A 53 -5.82 3.14 2.58
N GLN A 54 -5.08 2.05 2.36
CA GLN A 54 -3.70 2.13 1.87
C GLN A 54 -3.77 2.32 0.36
N VAL A 55 -3.59 3.56 -0.10
CA VAL A 55 -3.63 3.89 -1.53
C VAL A 55 -2.26 3.70 -2.16
N GLY A 56 -2.23 3.04 -3.29
CA GLY A 56 -1.00 2.74 -4.02
C GLY A 56 -1.21 1.70 -5.11
N GLY A 57 -0.30 0.77 -5.28
CA GLY A 57 -0.42 -0.28 -6.29
C GLY A 57 0.72 -1.30 -6.23
N ASN A 58 0.55 -2.40 -6.96
CA ASN A 58 1.57 -3.45 -7.06
C ASN A 58 2.86 -3.00 -7.79
N TRP A 59 2.83 -1.85 -8.43
CA TRP A 59 3.97 -1.19 -9.06
C TRP A 59 4.86 -0.43 -8.07
N CYS A 60 4.39 -0.21 -6.84
CA CYS A 60 5.01 0.62 -5.83
C CYS A 60 5.72 -0.27 -4.79
N LEU A 61 7.04 -0.30 -4.80
CA LEU A 61 7.83 -1.12 -3.87
C LEU A 61 7.55 -0.78 -2.40
N TRP A 62 7.49 0.51 -2.06
CA TRP A 62 7.20 0.98 -0.71
C TRP A 62 5.80 0.59 -0.24
N CYS A 63 4.82 0.55 -1.17
CA CYS A 63 3.48 0.06 -0.87
C CYS A 63 3.47 -1.41 -0.46
N LEU A 64 4.23 -2.24 -1.17
CA LEU A 64 4.35 -3.67 -0.86
C LEU A 64 5.15 -3.90 0.42
N ARG A 65 6.22 -3.13 0.66
CA ARG A 65 6.99 -3.17 1.91
C ARG A 65 6.13 -2.80 3.11
N PHE A 66 5.27 -1.77 2.99
CA PHE A 66 4.36 -1.38 4.07
C PHE A 66 3.34 -2.48 4.38
N ALA A 67 2.72 -3.05 3.35
CA ALA A 67 1.77 -4.15 3.51
C ALA A 67 2.41 -5.39 4.17
N ASP A 68 3.63 -5.74 3.75
CA ASP A 68 4.39 -6.83 4.35
C ASP A 68 4.74 -6.53 5.82
N PHE A 69 5.22 -5.33 6.11
CA PHE A 69 5.60 -4.89 7.45
C PHE A 69 4.43 -4.98 8.44
N ILE A 70 3.27 -4.41 8.11
CA ILE A 70 2.10 -4.44 9.01
C ILE A 70 1.48 -5.84 9.17
N THR A 71 1.65 -6.70 8.17
CA THR A 71 1.15 -8.08 8.21
C THR A 71 2.02 -8.96 9.10
N ASN A 72 3.34 -8.76 9.06
CA ASN A 72 4.31 -9.58 9.82
C ASN A 72 4.49 -9.12 11.27
N ASP A 73 4.14 -7.87 11.60
CA ASP A 73 4.15 -7.38 12.98
C ASP A 73 2.84 -7.72 13.70
N THR A 74 2.90 -8.67 14.64
CA THR A 74 1.72 -9.16 15.36
C THR A 74 1.04 -8.10 16.21
N THR A 75 1.79 -7.11 16.74
CA THR A 75 1.23 -6.02 17.55
C THR A 75 0.44 -5.05 16.68
N ILE A 76 1.01 -4.68 15.52
CA ILE A 76 0.36 -3.78 14.58
C ILE A 76 -0.85 -4.46 13.94
N SER A 77 -0.71 -5.69 13.45
CA SER A 77 -1.80 -6.44 12.82
C SER A 77 -2.98 -6.64 13.76
N LYS A 78 -2.72 -6.85 15.06
CA LYS A 78 -3.78 -6.92 16.09
C LYS A 78 -4.54 -5.60 16.22
N VAL A 79 -3.84 -4.47 16.37
CA VAL A 79 -4.49 -3.14 16.45
C VAL A 79 -5.32 -2.86 15.20
N ILE A 80 -4.81 -3.21 14.02
CA ILE A 80 -5.54 -3.05 12.75
C ILE A 80 -6.81 -3.91 12.77
N SER A 81 -6.71 -5.19 13.03
CA SER A 81 -7.85 -6.12 12.97
C SER A 81 -8.96 -5.80 13.98
N GLU A 82 -8.60 -5.26 15.14
CA GLU A 82 -9.56 -4.90 16.18
C GLU A 82 -10.29 -3.56 15.91
N ASN A 83 -9.68 -2.64 15.17
CA ASN A 83 -10.17 -1.26 15.09
C ASN A 83 -10.50 -0.77 13.68
N PHE A 84 -10.03 -1.48 12.64
CA PHE A 84 -10.16 -0.99 11.27
C PHE A 84 -10.60 -2.06 10.29
N GLU A 85 -11.39 -1.66 9.32
CA GLU A 85 -11.48 -2.34 8.03
C GLU A 85 -10.34 -1.78 7.16
N TYR A 86 -9.28 -2.58 7.00
CA TYR A 86 -8.07 -2.17 6.28
C TYR A 86 -8.12 -2.69 4.85
N ILE A 87 -8.06 -1.78 3.87
CA ILE A 87 -8.13 -2.12 2.46
C ILE A 87 -6.94 -1.55 1.66
N HIS A 88 -6.48 -2.34 0.68
CA HIS A 88 -5.50 -1.91 -0.30
C HIS A 88 -6.22 -1.36 -1.52
N VAL A 89 -6.17 -0.04 -1.72
CA VAL A 89 -6.87 0.67 -2.79
C VAL A 89 -5.93 0.91 -3.95
N ASN A 90 -6.20 0.24 -5.08
CA ASN A 90 -5.35 0.36 -6.26
C ASN A 90 -5.51 1.73 -6.95
N TYR A 91 -4.38 2.42 -7.13
CA TYR A 91 -4.30 3.66 -7.87
C TYR A 91 -3.26 3.53 -8.99
N ASN A 92 -3.72 3.43 -10.23
CA ASN A 92 -2.84 3.31 -11.38
C ASN A 92 -3.43 4.03 -12.62
N PRO A 93 -3.44 5.38 -12.62
CA PRO A 93 -4.09 6.19 -13.66
C PRO A 93 -3.19 6.35 -14.90
N ARG A 94 -2.54 5.30 -15.39
CA ARG A 94 -1.71 5.39 -16.59
C ARG A 94 -2.58 5.51 -17.82
N LYS A 95 -2.24 6.46 -18.73
CA LYS A 95 -2.92 6.63 -20.03
C LYS A 95 -2.97 5.34 -20.87
N SER A 96 -1.98 4.46 -20.71
CA SER A 96 -1.93 3.16 -21.37
C SER A 96 -3.04 2.19 -20.95
N GLN A 97 -3.75 2.47 -19.84
CA GLN A 97 -4.86 1.65 -19.34
C GLN A 97 -6.24 2.17 -19.75
N GLY A 98 -6.29 3.20 -20.60
CA GLY A 98 -7.52 3.78 -21.11
C GLY A 98 -8.08 4.95 -20.29
N THR A 99 -9.03 5.66 -20.90
CA THR A 99 -9.66 6.84 -20.30
C THR A 99 -10.48 6.52 -19.05
N GLU A 100 -11.10 5.36 -18.99
CA GLU A 100 -11.91 4.91 -17.85
C GLU A 100 -11.06 4.82 -16.56
N LYS A 101 -9.89 4.19 -16.62
CA LYS A 101 -8.97 4.09 -15.45
C LYS A 101 -8.43 5.45 -15.03
N LEU A 102 -8.24 6.36 -15.99
CA LEU A 102 -7.83 7.72 -15.69
C LEU A 102 -8.93 8.48 -14.92
N GLU A 103 -10.18 8.39 -15.35
CA GLU A 103 -11.31 9.02 -14.66
C GLU A 103 -11.59 8.39 -13.30
N GLN A 104 -11.47 7.07 -13.17
CA GLN A 104 -11.51 6.38 -11.89
C GLN A 104 -10.45 6.94 -10.92
N GLY A 105 -9.22 7.13 -11.40
CA GLY A 105 -8.14 7.70 -10.59
C GLY A 105 -8.45 9.12 -10.11
N LYS A 106 -9.01 9.97 -10.97
CA LYS A 106 -9.43 11.34 -10.60
C LYS A 106 -10.54 11.32 -9.55
N THR A 107 -11.56 10.48 -9.76
CA THR A 107 -12.67 10.31 -8.83
C THR A 107 -12.20 9.81 -7.47
N LEU A 108 -11.29 8.83 -7.45
CA LEU A 108 -10.67 8.33 -6.24
C LEU A 108 -9.92 9.44 -5.48
N MET A 109 -9.08 10.23 -6.17
CA MET A 109 -8.35 11.31 -5.53
C MET A 109 -9.29 12.38 -4.98
N LYS A 110 -10.35 12.72 -5.71
CA LYS A 110 -11.39 13.65 -5.20
C LYS A 110 -12.07 13.09 -3.94
N ARG A 111 -12.45 11.81 -3.94
CA ARG A 111 -13.08 11.11 -2.80
C ARG A 111 -12.19 11.11 -1.55
N LEU A 112 -10.87 11.02 -1.75
CA LEU A 112 -9.88 10.93 -0.68
C LEU A 112 -9.12 12.25 -0.45
N ASN A 113 -9.74 13.40 -0.71
CA ASN A 113 -9.18 14.74 -0.47
C ASN A 113 -7.77 14.93 -1.05
N ASN A 114 -7.56 14.43 -2.29
CA ASN A 114 -6.30 14.52 -3.01
C ASN A 114 -5.10 13.93 -2.22
N ALA A 115 -5.32 12.77 -1.59
CA ALA A 115 -4.31 12.11 -0.76
C ALA A 115 -3.00 11.83 -1.52
N GLY A 116 -3.07 11.54 -2.81
CA GLY A 116 -1.91 11.25 -3.66
C GLY A 116 -0.84 12.35 -3.74
N ARG A 117 -1.11 13.56 -3.24
CA ARG A 117 -0.13 14.66 -3.14
C ARG A 117 1.06 14.33 -2.22
N PHE A 118 0.92 13.36 -1.34
CA PHE A 118 1.98 12.90 -0.42
C PHE A 118 2.83 11.75 -0.99
N GLY A 119 2.53 11.28 -2.20
CA GLY A 119 3.20 10.10 -2.75
C GLY A 119 2.51 8.79 -2.33
N PHE A 120 3.20 7.65 -2.47
CA PHE A 120 2.64 6.31 -2.22
C PHE A 120 3.62 5.40 -1.49
N PRO A 121 3.10 4.55 -0.54
CA PRO A 121 1.72 4.50 -0.13
C PRO A 121 1.30 5.76 0.63
N VAL A 122 0.04 6.13 0.51
CA VAL A 122 -0.58 7.08 1.43
C VAL A 122 -1.72 6.38 2.16
N LEU A 123 -1.85 6.66 3.46
CA LEU A 123 -2.87 6.04 4.30
C LEU A 123 -3.96 7.07 4.58
N VAL A 124 -5.20 6.73 4.24
CA VAL A 124 -6.35 7.60 4.47
C VAL A 124 -7.28 6.92 5.46
N VAL A 125 -7.56 7.62 6.56
CA VAL A 125 -8.50 7.16 7.59
C VAL A 125 -9.87 7.76 7.32
N LEU A 126 -10.88 6.89 7.25
CA LEU A 126 -12.28 7.29 7.12
C LEU A 126 -13.04 6.88 8.38
N ASP A 127 -13.95 7.75 8.83
CA ASP A 127 -14.89 7.42 9.89
C ASP A 127 -16.00 6.46 9.41
N GLU A 128 -16.96 6.14 10.28
CA GLU A 128 -18.07 5.24 9.96
C GLU A 128 -19.08 5.80 8.95
N GLU A 129 -19.06 7.09 8.69
CA GLU A 129 -19.83 7.76 7.65
C GLU A 129 -19.05 7.88 6.33
N GLY A 130 -17.77 7.49 6.33
CA GLY A 130 -16.88 7.57 5.17
C GLY A 130 -16.28 8.95 4.93
N ASN A 131 -16.27 9.82 5.93
CA ASN A 131 -15.57 11.09 5.87
C ASN A 131 -14.08 10.89 6.08
N VAL A 132 -13.25 11.61 5.31
CA VAL A 132 -11.80 11.61 5.50
C VAL A 132 -11.46 12.40 6.76
N ILE A 133 -11.00 11.71 7.80
CA ILE A 133 -10.63 12.32 9.09
C ILE A 133 -9.11 12.48 9.24
N HIS A 134 -8.32 11.72 8.49
CA HIS A 134 -6.86 11.87 8.46
C HIS A 134 -6.23 11.35 7.17
N ILE A 135 -5.14 11.98 6.76
CA ILE A 135 -4.28 11.53 5.67
C ILE A 135 -2.85 11.45 6.20
N GLN A 136 -2.29 10.24 6.23
CA GLN A 136 -0.94 9.99 6.70
C GLN A 136 0.01 9.82 5.51
N ASP A 137 0.98 10.70 5.40
CA ASP A 137 2.17 10.50 4.58
C ASP A 137 2.99 9.34 5.15
N SER A 138 3.15 8.26 4.38
CA SER A 138 3.93 7.10 4.82
C SER A 138 5.42 7.39 4.97
N GLY A 139 5.95 8.40 4.27
CA GLY A 139 7.34 8.82 4.40
C GLY A 139 7.70 9.24 5.83
N LEU A 140 6.73 9.78 6.59
CA LEU A 140 6.93 10.12 8.01
C LEU A 140 7.03 8.89 8.92
N LEU A 141 6.63 7.72 8.43
CA LEU A 141 6.67 6.45 9.17
C LEU A 141 7.91 5.61 8.85
N GLU A 142 8.69 6.03 7.85
CA GLU A 142 9.87 5.33 7.37
C GLU A 142 11.05 5.41 8.34
N GLU A 143 11.92 4.38 8.26
CA GLU A 143 13.22 4.31 8.89
C GLU A 143 14.13 3.37 8.08
N GLY A 144 15.27 3.89 7.62
CA GLY A 144 16.18 3.15 6.75
C GLY A 144 15.51 2.71 5.45
N GLU A 145 15.60 1.42 5.13
CA GLU A 145 14.96 0.83 3.95
C GLU A 145 13.57 0.22 4.24
N GLY A 146 12.93 0.60 5.34
CA GLY A 146 11.65 0.07 5.79
C GLY A 146 10.84 1.07 6.60
N TYR A 147 10.13 0.56 7.60
CA TYR A 147 9.24 1.35 8.45
C TYR A 147 9.59 1.21 9.93
N ASN A 148 9.43 2.29 10.69
CA ASN A 148 9.65 2.30 12.14
C ASN A 148 8.41 1.78 12.86
N GLN A 149 8.55 0.70 13.62
CA GLN A 149 7.46 0.06 14.35
C GLN A 149 6.71 1.02 15.29
N LYS A 150 7.44 1.83 16.06
CA LYS A 150 6.85 2.74 17.05
C LYS A 150 6.02 3.83 16.36
N LYS A 151 6.52 4.38 15.25
CA LYS A 151 5.80 5.40 14.46
C LYS A 151 4.52 4.80 13.85
N VAL A 152 4.62 3.62 13.21
CA VAL A 152 3.48 2.95 12.58
C VAL A 152 2.44 2.54 13.62
N LEU A 153 2.86 1.94 14.74
CA LEU A 153 1.96 1.58 15.83
C LEU A 153 1.29 2.82 16.45
N GLY A 154 2.05 3.91 16.62
CA GLY A 154 1.53 5.19 17.08
C GLY A 154 0.45 5.74 16.17
N PHE A 155 0.68 5.73 14.86
CA PHE A 155 -0.33 6.13 13.87
C PHE A 155 -1.63 5.33 14.05
N PHE A 156 -1.58 4.00 14.03
CA PHE A 156 -2.79 3.18 14.17
C PHE A 156 -3.51 3.41 15.50
N LYS A 157 -2.78 3.50 16.62
CA LYS A 157 -3.40 3.72 17.95
C LYS A 157 -4.09 5.08 18.07
N ASN A 158 -3.53 6.12 17.47
CA ASN A 158 -4.06 7.49 17.56
C ASN A 158 -5.36 7.66 16.75
N TRP A 159 -5.60 6.82 15.76
CA TRP A 159 -6.76 6.92 14.86
C TRP A 159 -7.80 5.81 15.06
N THR A 160 -7.71 5.06 16.17
CA THR A 160 -8.80 4.11 16.51
C THR A 160 -10.11 4.84 16.78
N PRO A 161 -11.28 4.22 16.53
CA PRO A 161 -12.57 4.82 16.85
C PRO A 161 -12.66 5.33 18.29
N LYS A 162 -12.08 4.58 19.24
CA LYS A 162 -12.02 4.97 20.65
C LYS A 162 -11.19 6.23 20.87
N ALA A 163 -10.03 6.35 20.20
CA ALA A 163 -9.15 7.50 20.39
C ALA A 163 -9.72 8.80 19.81
N VAL A 164 -10.49 8.69 18.73
CA VAL A 164 -11.07 9.85 18.03
C VAL A 164 -12.37 10.34 18.70
N LYS A 165 -13.14 9.43 19.31
CA LYS A 165 -14.46 9.76 19.89
C LYS A 165 -14.41 10.14 21.38
N ASN A 166 -13.26 9.95 22.05
CA ASN A 166 -13.03 10.37 23.44
C ASN A 166 -12.30 11.70 23.51
#